data_5ccfabf2317d69a30d9d7b154a7e521f
#
_entry.id   5ccfabf2317d69a30d9d7b154a7e521f
#
_cell.length_a   1.000
_cell.length_b   1.000
_cell.length_c   1.000
_cell.angle_alpha   90.00
_cell.angle_beta   90.00
_cell.angle_gamma   90.00
#
_symmetry.space_group_name_H-M   'P 1'
#
loop_
_entity.id
_entity.type
_entity.pdbx_description
1 polymer ?
#
loop_
_entity_poly.entity_id
_entity_poly.type
_entity_poly.pdbx_seq_one_letter_code
_entity_poly.pdbx_strand_id
1 'polypeptide(L)'
;MNRPYTDFRNEWLGKRIDYDRGYAYQCVDLAKLYLDKVVWLGKIWPLGDAKNVANNRLFAGREIIKGTNDIMQGDIIIRTKWKYGHIAIVDHIAGGKVYVLEQNWSGKNSWSWIWLNAIRVQPYSLGWYDTILRCKKIFENLEEERKFVAEKIKKLQEEIRITNEYLATTRYQK
;
A
#
# COMPACT_ATOMS: atom_id res chain seq x y z
N MET A 1 -13.72 -4.01 -5.23
CA MET A 1 -13.49 -2.80 -6.07
C MET A 1 -12.16 -2.21 -5.67
N ASN A 2 -11.25 -2.02 -6.65
CA ASN A 2 -10.02 -1.27 -6.38
C ASN A 2 -10.41 0.16 -6.06
N ARG A 3 -10.03 0.61 -4.88
CA ARG A 3 -10.31 1.98 -4.45
C ARG A 3 -9.45 2.93 -5.30
N PRO A 4 -10.00 4.00 -5.90
CA PRO A 4 -9.20 5.01 -6.59
C PRO A 4 -8.16 5.63 -5.64
N TYR A 5 -6.98 5.95 -6.16
CA TYR A 5 -5.95 6.64 -5.37
C TYR A 5 -6.47 7.93 -4.74
N THR A 6 -7.26 8.69 -5.48
CA THR A 6 -7.85 9.95 -5.01
C THR A 6 -8.71 9.80 -3.76
N ASP A 7 -9.51 8.73 -3.69
CA ASP A 7 -10.34 8.45 -2.52
C ASP A 7 -9.49 8.08 -1.31
N PHE A 8 -8.46 7.26 -1.53
CA PHE A 8 -7.49 6.93 -0.50
C PHE A 8 -6.78 8.18 0.03
N ARG A 9 -6.25 9.02 -0.87
CA ARG A 9 -5.59 10.27 -0.51
C ARG A 9 -6.51 11.18 0.32
N ASN A 10 -7.72 11.41 -0.14
CA ASN A 10 -8.69 12.30 0.52
C ASN A 10 -9.10 11.79 1.90
N GLU A 11 -9.23 10.47 2.06
CA GLU A 11 -9.55 9.89 3.36
C GLU A 11 -8.40 10.04 4.37
N TRP A 12 -7.15 9.91 3.93
CA TRP A 12 -6.02 9.77 4.85
C TRP A 12 -5.18 11.04 5.01
N LEU A 13 -5.32 12.01 4.12
CA LEU A 13 -4.60 13.29 4.22
C LEU A 13 -4.88 13.96 5.57
N GLY A 14 -3.84 14.41 6.25
CA GLY A 14 -3.91 15.02 7.57
C GLY A 14 -4.07 14.05 8.74
N LYS A 15 -4.33 12.78 8.49
CA LYS A 15 -4.43 11.73 9.52
C LYS A 15 -3.06 11.08 9.78
N ARG A 16 -3.04 10.15 10.69
CA ARG A 16 -1.88 9.31 11.03
C ARG A 16 -2.29 7.86 11.03
N ILE A 17 -1.41 7.00 10.61
CA ILE A 17 -1.66 5.57 10.61
C ILE A 17 -0.52 4.82 11.28
N ASP A 18 -0.85 3.96 12.19
CA ASP A 18 -0.02 2.91 12.76
C ASP A 18 -0.68 1.58 12.37
N TYR A 19 -0.29 1.07 11.18
CA TYR A 19 -0.99 -0.02 10.53
C TYR A 19 -0.85 -1.34 11.28
N ASP A 20 0.33 -1.61 11.80
CA ASP A 20 0.64 -2.86 12.49
C ASP A 20 0.75 -2.72 14.01
N ARG A 21 0.52 -1.50 14.54
CA ARG A 21 0.63 -1.14 15.96
C ARG A 21 2.04 -1.35 16.52
N GLY A 22 3.05 -1.25 15.64
CA GLY A 22 4.44 -1.38 15.98
C GLY A 22 5.23 -0.13 15.63
N TYR A 23 6.03 0.37 16.57
CA TYR A 23 6.93 1.52 16.37
C TYR A 23 6.26 2.85 16.03
N ALA A 24 4.95 3.01 16.28
CA ALA A 24 4.15 4.20 15.98
C ALA A 24 4.19 4.57 14.47
N TYR A 25 3.63 5.63 14.08
CA TYR A 25 3.35 6.20 12.76
C TYR A 25 4.53 6.24 11.78
N GLN A 26 4.98 5.09 11.26
CA GLN A 26 6.12 4.98 10.35
C GLN A 26 5.72 5.25 8.89
N CYS A 27 6.69 5.62 8.05
CA CYS A 27 6.46 5.77 6.61
C CYS A 27 6.00 4.45 5.95
N VAL A 28 6.47 3.32 6.45
CA VAL A 28 6.06 1.98 5.99
C VAL A 28 4.61 1.64 6.34
N ASP A 29 4.02 2.25 7.38
CA ASP A 29 2.62 2.02 7.74
C ASP A 29 1.66 2.61 6.70
N LEU A 30 1.98 3.79 6.19
CA LEU A 30 1.22 4.38 5.08
C LEU A 30 1.32 3.52 3.82
N ALA A 31 2.53 3.02 3.51
CA ALA A 31 2.73 2.13 2.36
C ALA A 31 1.97 0.81 2.52
N LYS A 32 1.97 0.19 3.70
CA LYS A 32 1.19 -1.03 4.00
C LYS A 32 -0.30 -0.79 3.81
N LEU A 33 -0.81 0.31 4.35
CA LEU A 33 -2.22 0.66 4.21
C LEU A 33 -2.60 0.86 2.75
N TYR A 34 -1.76 1.55 1.98
CA TYR A 34 -1.97 1.76 0.54
C TYR A 34 -2.00 0.43 -0.23
N LEU A 35 -1.03 -0.44 0.04
CA LEU A 35 -0.95 -1.77 -0.57
C LEU A 35 -2.17 -2.65 -0.24
N ASP A 36 -2.66 -2.56 1.01
CA ASP A 36 -3.87 -3.27 1.43
C ASP A 36 -5.14 -2.72 0.78
N LYS A 37 -5.33 -1.40 0.77
CA LYS A 37 -6.61 -0.78 0.40
C LYS A 37 -6.75 -0.43 -1.07
N VAL A 38 -5.65 -0.12 -1.75
CA VAL A 38 -5.65 0.34 -3.14
C VAL A 38 -5.11 -0.72 -4.08
N VAL A 39 -3.98 -1.35 -3.72
CA VAL A 39 -3.33 -2.37 -4.56
C VAL A 39 -3.91 -3.77 -4.33
N TRP A 40 -4.63 -3.97 -3.24
CA TRP A 40 -5.31 -5.21 -2.89
C TRP A 40 -4.37 -6.42 -2.68
N LEU A 41 -3.27 -6.20 -2.00
CA LEU A 41 -2.40 -7.31 -1.58
C LEU A 41 -2.89 -8.00 -0.30
N GLY A 42 -3.98 -7.50 0.32
CA GLY A 42 -4.46 -7.97 1.61
C GLY A 42 -3.60 -7.45 2.76
N LYS A 43 -3.83 -7.97 3.97
CA LYS A 43 -3.11 -7.54 5.16
C LYS A 43 -1.62 -7.86 5.04
N ILE A 44 -0.79 -6.82 5.07
CA ILE A 44 0.65 -6.90 4.84
C ILE A 44 1.37 -6.91 6.19
N TRP A 45 2.17 -7.93 6.43
CA TRP A 45 3.03 -8.09 7.59
C TRP A 45 4.50 -7.84 7.25
N PRO A 46 5.38 -7.70 8.25
CA PRO A 46 6.26 -6.55 8.31
C PRO A 46 7.08 -6.38 7.03
N LEU A 47 7.11 -5.17 6.52
CA LEU A 47 7.95 -4.82 5.38
C LEU A 47 9.41 -4.58 5.80
N GLY A 48 9.69 -4.48 7.10
CA GLY A 48 10.99 -4.07 7.61
C GLY A 48 11.29 -2.59 7.32
N ASP A 49 12.56 -2.23 7.27
CA ASP A 49 12.99 -0.88 6.91
C ASP A 49 12.58 -0.50 5.49
N ALA A 50 12.23 0.76 5.28
CA ALA A 50 11.77 1.26 3.98
C ALA A 50 12.74 0.92 2.84
N LYS A 51 14.07 1.01 3.08
CA LYS A 51 15.10 0.66 2.08
C LYS A 51 15.04 -0.78 1.58
N ASN A 52 14.47 -1.69 2.37
CA ASN A 52 14.41 -3.12 2.05
C ASN A 52 13.09 -3.53 1.39
N VAL A 53 12.11 -2.62 1.32
CA VAL A 53 10.77 -2.92 0.82
C VAL A 53 10.80 -3.47 -0.60
N ALA A 54 11.58 -2.87 -1.50
CA ALA A 54 11.67 -3.33 -2.88
C ALA A 54 12.23 -4.76 -3.05
N ASN A 55 12.98 -5.24 -2.06
CA ASN A 55 13.55 -6.59 -2.05
C ASN A 55 12.69 -7.59 -1.28
N ASN A 56 11.55 -7.16 -0.75
CA ASN A 56 10.66 -8.04 -0.02
C ASN A 56 9.98 -9.03 -0.95
N ARG A 57 9.86 -10.30 -0.54
CA ARG A 57 9.25 -11.38 -1.33
C ARG A 57 7.80 -11.12 -1.73
N LEU A 58 7.08 -10.26 -1.00
CA LEU A 58 5.72 -9.82 -1.36
C LEU A 58 5.67 -9.11 -2.72
N PHE A 59 6.81 -8.58 -3.18
CA PHE A 59 6.92 -7.88 -4.46
C PHE A 59 7.61 -8.72 -5.53
N ALA A 60 7.87 -10.01 -5.28
CA ALA A 60 8.38 -10.91 -6.29
C ALA A 60 7.45 -10.91 -7.52
N GLY A 61 8.00 -10.68 -8.68
CA GLY A 61 7.23 -10.55 -9.94
C GLY A 61 6.60 -9.18 -10.18
N ARG A 62 6.81 -8.19 -9.28
CA ARG A 62 6.41 -6.79 -9.50
C ARG A 62 7.50 -6.01 -10.22
N GLU A 63 7.11 -4.96 -10.92
CA GLU A 63 8.04 -4.10 -11.60
C GLU A 63 8.78 -3.22 -10.60
N ILE A 64 10.10 -3.37 -10.55
CA ILE A 64 11.01 -2.54 -9.76
C ILE A 64 11.86 -1.73 -10.74
N ILE A 65 11.67 -0.42 -10.73
CA ILE A 65 12.38 0.51 -11.61
C ILE A 65 13.45 1.20 -10.79
N LYS A 66 14.69 1.15 -11.25
CA LYS A 66 15.78 1.94 -10.67
C LYS A 66 15.81 3.31 -11.32
N GLY A 67 15.95 4.34 -10.48
CA GLY A 67 15.88 5.73 -10.94
C GLY A 67 14.48 6.31 -10.91
N THR A 68 14.27 7.43 -11.58
CA THR A 68 13.04 8.24 -11.45
C THR A 68 12.49 8.74 -12.79
N ASN A 69 12.88 8.12 -13.91
CA ASN A 69 12.57 8.63 -15.23
C ASN A 69 11.13 8.33 -15.70
N ASP A 70 10.42 7.43 -15.03
CA ASP A 70 9.08 6.99 -15.45
C ASP A 70 8.15 6.90 -14.23
N ILE A 71 8.12 7.98 -13.44
CA ILE A 71 7.26 8.07 -12.25
C ILE A 71 5.81 8.32 -12.67
N MET A 72 4.88 7.58 -12.08
CA MET A 72 3.44 7.73 -12.29
C MET A 72 2.70 7.87 -10.96
N GLN A 73 1.52 8.50 -10.98
CA GLN A 73 0.63 8.54 -9.82
C GLN A 73 0.34 7.14 -9.29
N GLY A 74 0.45 6.97 -7.98
CA GLY A 74 0.24 5.68 -7.31
C GLY A 74 1.47 4.78 -7.25
N ASP A 75 2.58 5.14 -7.89
CA ASP A 75 3.84 4.44 -7.67
C ASP A 75 4.29 4.60 -6.22
N ILE A 76 4.87 3.55 -5.68
CA ILE A 76 5.57 3.61 -4.40
C ILE A 76 7.03 3.93 -4.70
N ILE A 77 7.53 5.01 -4.11
CA ILE A 77 8.92 5.44 -4.31
C ILE A 77 9.71 5.32 -3.03
N ILE A 78 10.95 4.89 -3.16
CA ILE A 78 11.81 4.53 -2.04
C ILE A 78 13.13 5.26 -2.16
N ARG A 79 13.57 5.83 -1.04
CA ARG A 79 14.92 6.33 -0.85
C ARG A 79 15.72 5.30 -0.07
N THR A 80 16.63 4.61 -0.73
CA THR A 80 17.39 3.51 -0.11
C THR A 80 18.66 3.97 0.62
N LYS A 81 19.16 5.16 0.30
CA LYS A 81 20.48 5.67 0.76
C LYS A 81 20.55 6.08 2.24
N TRP A 82 19.41 6.15 2.94
CA TRP A 82 19.38 6.47 4.37
C TRP A 82 19.48 5.22 5.24
N LYS A 83 19.86 5.38 6.50
CA LYS A 83 20.01 4.27 7.45
C LYS A 83 18.81 3.30 7.45
N TYR A 84 17.59 3.83 7.49
CA TYR A 84 16.33 3.07 7.45
C TYR A 84 15.62 3.22 6.10
N GLY A 85 16.08 4.13 5.25
CA GLY A 85 15.38 4.54 4.05
C GLY A 85 14.17 5.44 4.34
N HIS A 86 13.45 5.79 3.27
CA HIS A 86 12.14 6.43 3.35
C HIS A 86 11.28 5.94 2.20
N ILE A 87 9.98 5.83 2.42
CA ILE A 87 9.01 5.34 1.45
C ILE A 87 7.82 6.28 1.40
N ALA A 88 7.33 6.54 0.20
CA ALA A 88 6.19 7.41 -0.04
C ALA A 88 5.41 6.94 -1.28
N ILE A 89 4.23 7.51 -1.50
CA ILE A 89 3.37 7.21 -2.64
C ILE A 89 3.31 8.45 -3.53
N VAL A 90 3.50 8.28 -4.84
CA VAL A 90 3.43 9.39 -5.79
C VAL A 90 2.00 9.93 -5.86
N ASP A 91 1.84 11.21 -5.54
CA ASP A 91 0.57 11.93 -5.66
C ASP A 91 0.40 12.51 -7.07
N HIS A 92 1.34 13.32 -7.52
CA HIS A 92 1.37 13.86 -8.88
C HIS A 92 2.75 14.40 -9.24
N ILE A 93 2.93 14.78 -10.49
CA ILE A 93 4.15 15.41 -10.99
C ILE A 93 3.78 16.77 -11.56
N ALA A 94 4.47 17.80 -11.13
CA ALA A 94 4.26 19.16 -11.63
C ALA A 94 5.54 19.99 -11.50
N GLY A 95 5.80 20.86 -12.48
CA GLY A 95 6.94 21.80 -12.45
C GLY A 95 8.29 21.14 -12.23
N GLY A 96 8.54 19.94 -12.81
CA GLY A 96 9.79 19.19 -12.65
C GLY A 96 10.01 18.61 -11.24
N LYS A 97 8.97 18.57 -10.43
CA LYS A 97 8.99 17.97 -9.08
C LYS A 97 8.02 16.81 -8.99
N VAL A 98 8.33 15.85 -8.14
CA VAL A 98 7.41 14.79 -7.71
C VAL A 98 6.77 15.22 -6.39
N TYR A 99 5.46 15.22 -6.35
CA TYR A 99 4.66 15.40 -5.14
C TYR A 99 4.30 14.05 -4.60
N VAL A 100 4.53 13.83 -3.32
CA VAL A 100 4.34 12.51 -2.68
C VAL A 100 3.44 12.61 -1.47
N LEU A 101 2.61 11.59 -1.29
CA LEU A 101 1.87 11.35 -0.06
C LEU A 101 2.79 10.56 0.88
N GLU A 102 3.14 11.15 2.02
CA GLU A 102 4.11 10.58 2.96
C GLU A 102 3.71 10.74 4.41
N GLN A 103 4.31 9.92 5.27
CA GLN A 103 4.20 9.97 6.73
C GLN A 103 5.59 9.83 7.35
N ASN A 104 5.81 10.45 8.51
CA ASN A 104 7.05 10.35 9.30
C ASN A 104 8.34 10.70 8.53
N TRP A 105 8.31 11.79 7.80
CA TRP A 105 9.50 12.30 7.10
C TRP A 105 10.70 12.58 8.00
N SER A 106 10.47 13.11 9.20
CA SER A 106 11.56 13.58 10.08
C SER A 106 12.28 12.46 10.82
N GLY A 107 11.79 11.22 10.78
CA GLY A 107 12.31 10.10 11.58
C GLY A 107 12.21 10.30 13.09
N LYS A 108 11.56 11.37 13.54
CA LYS A 108 11.38 11.69 14.96
C LYS A 108 10.06 11.11 15.46
N ASN A 109 10.09 9.93 16.07
CA ASN A 109 8.95 9.25 16.67
C ASN A 109 8.53 9.83 18.03
N SER A 110 8.93 11.03 18.34
CA SER A 110 8.61 11.66 19.62
C SER A 110 7.14 12.09 19.65
N TRP A 111 6.44 11.79 20.72
CA TRP A 111 5.08 12.25 20.99
C TRP A 111 4.91 13.77 20.92
N SER A 112 5.99 14.52 21.14
CA SER A 112 6.01 15.99 21.05
C SER A 112 5.91 16.54 19.61
N TRP A 113 6.06 15.69 18.57
CA TRP A 113 6.03 16.09 17.17
C TRP A 113 4.82 15.51 16.41
N ILE A 114 3.69 15.48 17.09
CA ILE A 114 2.42 14.92 16.60
C ILE A 114 2.07 15.40 15.19
N TRP A 115 2.32 16.66 14.87
CA TRP A 115 1.98 17.28 13.59
C TRP A 115 2.90 16.85 12.43
N LEU A 116 4.16 16.51 12.72
CA LEU A 116 5.13 16.10 11.71
C LEU A 116 4.91 14.68 11.21
N ASN A 117 4.13 13.88 11.92
CA ASN A 117 3.81 12.50 11.57
C ASN A 117 2.47 12.35 10.85
N ALA A 118 1.74 13.45 10.63
CA ALA A 118 0.52 13.41 9.83
C ALA A 118 0.86 13.14 8.36
N ILE A 119 -0.02 12.40 7.70
CA ILE A 119 0.07 12.15 6.26
C ILE A 119 -0.12 13.48 5.53
N ARG A 120 0.84 13.81 4.68
CA ARG A 120 0.92 15.09 3.98
C ARG A 120 1.36 14.89 2.54
N VAL A 121 1.13 15.90 1.70
CA VAL A 121 1.70 15.97 0.36
C VAL A 121 2.90 16.91 0.37
N GLN A 122 4.05 16.45 -0.12
CA GLN A 122 5.30 17.22 -0.18
C GLN A 122 5.96 17.10 -1.56
N PRO A 123 6.53 18.22 -2.08
CA PRO A 123 7.31 18.20 -3.30
C PRO A 123 8.77 17.83 -3.04
N TYR A 124 9.33 17.01 -3.94
CA TYR A 124 10.76 16.67 -3.99
C TYR A 124 11.30 16.84 -5.41
N SER A 125 12.60 17.04 -5.53
CA SER A 125 13.28 16.98 -6.82
C SER A 125 13.16 15.58 -7.40
N LEU A 126 13.01 15.46 -8.70
CA LEU A 126 13.22 14.19 -9.39
C LEU A 126 14.62 13.68 -9.03
N GLY A 127 14.79 12.41 -8.76
CA GLY A 127 16.06 11.84 -8.28
C GLY A 127 16.30 11.89 -6.76
N TRP A 128 15.43 12.55 -5.99
CA TRP A 128 15.46 12.44 -4.53
C TRP A 128 15.26 11.00 -4.06
N TYR A 129 14.33 10.29 -4.68
CA TYR A 129 14.13 8.85 -4.55
C TYR A 129 14.96 8.11 -5.58
N ASP A 130 15.34 6.87 -5.32
CA ASP A 130 16.23 6.09 -6.17
C ASP A 130 15.64 4.77 -6.65
N THR A 131 14.46 4.41 -6.15
CA THR A 131 13.76 3.18 -6.54
C THR A 131 12.27 3.43 -6.62
N ILE A 132 11.64 2.93 -7.67
CA ILE A 132 10.20 2.91 -7.88
C ILE A 132 9.73 1.45 -7.77
N LEU A 133 8.71 1.21 -6.97
CA LEU A 133 7.96 -0.03 -6.95
C LEU A 133 6.62 0.24 -7.61
N ARG A 134 6.45 -0.22 -8.84
CA ARG A 134 5.20 -0.12 -9.58
C ARG A 134 4.37 -1.36 -9.33
N CYS A 135 3.30 -1.18 -8.62
CA CYS A 135 2.29 -2.20 -8.45
C CYS A 135 1.29 -2.07 -9.60
N LYS A 136 1.58 -2.70 -10.74
CA LYS A 136 0.58 -2.78 -11.82
C LYS A 136 -0.72 -3.32 -11.23
N LYS A 137 -1.84 -2.74 -11.64
CA LYS A 137 -3.15 -3.33 -11.33
C LYS A 137 -3.09 -4.79 -11.78
N ILE A 138 -3.56 -5.68 -10.95
CA ILE A 138 -3.58 -7.12 -11.25
C ILE A 138 -4.40 -7.39 -12.54
N PHE A 139 -5.27 -6.44 -12.90
CA PHE A 139 -6.16 -6.53 -14.05
C PHE A 139 -5.94 -5.35 -14.99
N GLU A 140 -5.64 -5.64 -16.25
CA GLU A 140 -5.41 -4.62 -17.29
C GLU A 140 -6.74 -4.00 -17.78
N ASN A 141 -7.86 -4.69 -17.56
CA ASN A 141 -9.17 -4.19 -17.93
C ASN A 141 -10.27 -4.54 -16.91
N LEU A 142 -11.34 -3.77 -16.94
CA LEU A 142 -12.48 -3.88 -16.02
C LEU A 142 -13.23 -5.22 -16.14
N GLU A 143 -13.13 -5.86 -17.29
CA GLU A 143 -13.81 -7.12 -17.59
C GLU A 143 -13.11 -8.32 -16.95
N GLU A 144 -11.78 -8.32 -16.95
CA GLU A 144 -10.98 -9.32 -16.24
C GLU A 144 -11.18 -9.22 -14.73
N GLU A 145 -11.23 -7.99 -14.22
CA GLU A 145 -11.53 -7.75 -12.81
C GLU A 145 -12.92 -8.30 -12.43
N ARG A 146 -13.93 -8.06 -13.26
CA ARG A 146 -15.29 -8.57 -13.05
C ARG A 146 -15.33 -10.10 -13.07
N LYS A 147 -14.66 -10.74 -14.03
CA LYS A 147 -14.56 -12.20 -14.12
C LYS A 147 -13.91 -12.79 -12.86
N PHE A 148 -12.77 -12.24 -12.46
CA PHE A 148 -12.08 -12.69 -11.25
C PHE A 148 -12.94 -12.54 -9.98
N VAL A 149 -13.61 -11.40 -9.81
CA VAL A 149 -14.50 -11.16 -8.67
C VAL A 149 -15.69 -12.13 -8.69
N ALA A 150 -16.27 -12.38 -9.86
CA ALA A 150 -17.37 -13.31 -10.02
C ALA A 150 -16.97 -14.75 -9.65
N GLU A 151 -15.79 -15.21 -10.10
CA GLU A 151 -15.26 -16.53 -9.73
C GLU A 151 -15.00 -16.65 -8.23
N LYS A 152 -14.45 -15.61 -7.61
CA LYS A 152 -14.19 -15.60 -6.17
C LYS A 152 -15.48 -15.61 -5.36
N ILE A 153 -16.51 -14.88 -5.80
CA ILE A 153 -17.85 -14.91 -5.19
C ILE A 153 -18.43 -16.32 -5.28
N LYS A 154 -18.38 -16.95 -6.45
CA LYS A 154 -18.86 -18.32 -6.66
C LYS A 154 -18.19 -19.33 -5.72
N LYS A 155 -16.86 -19.20 -5.58
CA LYS A 155 -16.10 -20.08 -4.66
C LYS A 155 -16.51 -19.88 -3.20
N LEU A 156 -16.66 -18.64 -2.74
CA LEU A 156 -17.10 -18.36 -1.38
C LEU A 156 -18.53 -18.82 -1.12
N GLN A 157 -19.43 -18.70 -2.08
CA GLN A 157 -20.80 -19.21 -1.99
C GLN A 157 -20.82 -20.73 -1.82
N GLU A 158 -19.97 -21.44 -2.55
CA GLU A 158 -19.83 -22.89 -2.43
C GLU A 158 -19.26 -23.30 -1.06
N GLU A 159 -18.26 -22.61 -0.56
CA GLU A 159 -17.70 -22.83 0.78
C GLU A 159 -18.75 -22.61 1.88
N ILE A 160 -19.58 -21.56 1.74
CA ILE A 160 -20.69 -21.30 2.65
C ILE A 160 -21.75 -22.44 2.58
N ARG A 161 -22.08 -22.90 1.37
CA ARG A 161 -23.02 -24.02 1.18
C ARG A 161 -22.54 -25.28 1.90
N ILE A 162 -21.29 -25.68 1.66
CA ILE A 162 -20.68 -26.86 2.29
C ILE A 162 -20.67 -26.71 3.83
N THR A 163 -20.31 -25.54 4.32
CA THR A 163 -20.30 -25.26 5.77
C THR A 163 -21.68 -25.38 6.39
N ASN A 164 -22.70 -24.86 5.72
CA ASN A 164 -24.09 -24.93 6.19
C ASN A 164 -24.62 -26.38 6.19
N GLU A 165 -24.29 -27.17 5.19
CA GLU A 165 -24.63 -28.60 5.13
C GLU A 165 -23.95 -29.38 6.26
N TYR A 166 -22.69 -29.12 6.51
CA TYR A 166 -21.96 -29.71 7.64
C TYR A 166 -22.62 -29.36 8.99
N LEU A 167 -22.97 -28.10 9.20
CA LEU A 167 -23.63 -27.66 10.42
C LEU A 167 -25.04 -28.24 10.58
N ALA A 168 -25.78 -28.43 9.48
CA ALA A 168 -27.07 -29.09 9.52
C ALA A 168 -26.97 -30.56 9.92
N THR A 169 -26.01 -31.32 9.37
CA THR A 169 -25.81 -32.71 9.68
C THR A 169 -25.33 -32.93 11.11
N THR A 170 -24.47 -32.06 11.65
CA THR A 170 -23.97 -32.18 13.02
C THR A 170 -25.00 -31.80 14.10
N ARG A 171 -26.05 -31.04 13.77
CA ARG A 171 -27.13 -30.73 14.72
C ARG A 171 -28.09 -31.89 14.98
N TYR A 172 -28.16 -32.88 14.11
CA TYR A 172 -29.03 -34.04 14.25
C TYR A 172 -28.37 -35.27 14.93
N GLN A 173 -27.11 -35.14 15.37
CA GLN A 173 -26.36 -36.19 16.05
C GLN A 173 -26.28 -36.01 17.59
N LYS A 174 -27.01 -35.06 18.14
CA LYS A 174 -27.24 -34.85 19.57
C LYS A 174 -28.70 -35.14 19.90
#